data_5627273b36ca59bdf52b709c8095131a
#
_entry.id   5627273b36ca59bdf52b709c8095131a
#
_cell.length_a   1.000
_cell.length_b   1.000
_cell.length_c   1.000
_cell.angle_alpha   90.00
_cell.angle_beta   90.00
_cell.angle_gamma   90.00
#
_symmetry.space_group_name_H-M   'P 1'
#
loop_
_entity.id
_entity.type
_entity.pdbx_description
1 polymer ?
#
loop_
_entity_poly.entity_id
_entity_poly.type
_entity_poly.pdbx_seq_one_letter_code
_entity_poly.pdbx_strand_id
1 'polypeptide(L)'
;MHYSPSFASRRVPLRRRFIHVFAAVFATALAFFSPAAALAFDEVFDSGHVDAFYVTAPDGQLHLSMKEDITGSGVPRSGDDVVLKVVEDAWSDATEAVPEIGQPTYFLPQSQDQRIIWPGWDTQPARDGGFDNVDLEFAEVSGPGSVYVFETSGFGGIQAVTDSGSMELTSGEVINQPNPAHRHVNWAFSEAGTYTMTVRAHSNGESS
;
A
#
# COMPACT_ATOMS: atom_id res chain seq x y z
N MET A 1 85.25 -13.04 -66.94
CA MET A 1 83.95 -12.64 -66.43
C MET A 1 83.25 -13.87 -65.90
N HIS A 2 83.32 -14.13 -64.58
CA HIS A 2 82.56 -15.20 -63.94
C HIS A 2 81.86 -14.67 -62.77
N TYR A 3 80.58 -14.72 -62.80
CA TYR A 3 79.68 -14.32 -61.74
C TYR A 3 79.32 -15.56 -60.93
N SER A 4 79.65 -15.60 -59.64
CA SER A 4 79.15 -16.58 -58.71
C SER A 4 78.03 -16.00 -57.84
N PRO A 5 76.88 -16.62 -57.76
CA PRO A 5 75.84 -16.18 -56.84
C PRO A 5 76.05 -16.81 -55.47
N SER A 6 76.11 -15.98 -54.46
CA SER A 6 76.16 -16.36 -53.03
C SER A 6 74.73 -16.71 -52.58
N PHE A 7 74.53 -17.94 -52.03
CA PHE A 7 73.32 -18.38 -51.38
C PHE A 7 73.29 -17.90 -49.94
N ALA A 8 72.46 -16.93 -49.62
CA ALA A 8 72.19 -16.51 -48.25
C ALA A 8 71.08 -17.40 -47.64
N SER A 9 71.45 -18.19 -46.64
CA SER A 9 70.55 -18.98 -45.86
C SER A 9 69.67 -18.10 -44.98
N ARG A 10 68.38 -18.05 -45.27
CA ARG A 10 67.38 -17.37 -44.40
C ARG A 10 66.98 -18.34 -43.30
N ARG A 11 67.35 -18.03 -42.06
CA ARG A 11 66.84 -18.68 -40.86
C ARG A 11 65.40 -18.20 -40.63
N VAL A 12 64.42 -19.11 -40.63
CA VAL A 12 63.04 -18.85 -40.26
C VAL A 12 62.95 -18.85 -38.73
N PRO A 13 62.44 -17.80 -38.10
CA PRO A 13 62.24 -17.78 -36.65
C PRO A 13 61.06 -18.69 -36.26
N LEU A 14 61.32 -19.59 -35.32
CA LEU A 14 60.35 -20.47 -34.70
C LEU A 14 59.38 -19.62 -33.86
N ARG A 15 58.17 -19.38 -34.34
CA ARG A 15 57.12 -18.70 -33.56
C ARG A 15 56.68 -19.65 -32.44
N ARG A 16 57.05 -19.35 -31.20
CA ARG A 16 56.45 -19.92 -30.00
C ARG A 16 54.98 -19.52 -29.92
N ARG A 17 54.05 -20.45 -30.09
CA ARG A 17 52.62 -20.25 -29.78
C ARG A 17 52.47 -20.28 -28.27
N PHE A 18 52.20 -19.13 -27.66
CA PHE A 18 51.69 -19.07 -26.29
C PHE A 18 50.22 -19.48 -26.31
N ILE A 19 49.91 -20.61 -25.72
CA ILE A 19 48.54 -21.06 -25.47
C ILE A 19 48.11 -20.29 -24.20
N HIS A 20 47.23 -19.29 -24.39
CA HIS A 20 46.60 -18.64 -23.27
C HIS A 20 45.42 -19.51 -22.85
N VAL A 21 45.55 -20.18 -21.70
CA VAL A 21 44.46 -20.85 -21.04
C VAL A 21 43.66 -19.79 -20.33
N PHE A 22 42.52 -19.40 -20.89
CA PHE A 22 41.52 -18.59 -20.19
C PHE A 22 40.79 -19.50 -19.19
N ALA A 23 41.13 -19.41 -17.91
CA ALA A 23 40.30 -19.97 -16.86
C ALA A 23 39.07 -19.07 -16.71
N ALA A 24 37.92 -19.50 -17.22
CA ALA A 24 36.64 -18.84 -16.95
C ALA A 24 36.25 -19.16 -15.50
N VAL A 25 36.44 -18.18 -14.61
CA VAL A 25 35.87 -18.22 -13.25
C VAL A 25 34.37 -17.97 -13.38
N PHE A 26 33.57 -19.02 -13.33
CA PHE A 26 32.14 -18.91 -13.12
C PHE A 26 31.90 -18.47 -11.67
N ALA A 27 31.69 -17.18 -11.45
CA ALA A 27 31.14 -16.66 -10.20
C ALA A 27 29.64 -17.03 -10.18
N THR A 28 29.30 -18.14 -9.55
CA THR A 28 27.90 -18.44 -9.17
C THR A 28 27.49 -17.44 -8.11
N ALA A 29 26.76 -16.40 -8.51
CA ALA A 29 26.04 -15.55 -7.58
C ALA A 29 24.94 -16.40 -6.92
N LEU A 30 25.20 -16.90 -5.71
CA LEU A 30 24.14 -17.38 -4.85
C LEU A 30 23.30 -16.16 -4.46
N ALA A 31 22.16 -15.99 -5.12
CA ALA A 31 21.13 -15.09 -4.63
C ALA A 31 20.61 -15.70 -3.31
N PHE A 32 21.00 -15.11 -2.20
CA PHE A 32 20.35 -15.37 -0.93
C PHE A 32 18.95 -14.75 -1.02
N PHE A 33 17.96 -15.56 -1.38
CA PHE A 33 16.58 -15.26 -1.07
C PHE A 33 16.47 -15.31 0.45
N SER A 34 16.56 -14.16 1.10
CA SER A 34 16.03 -14.03 2.44
C SER A 34 14.53 -14.32 2.34
N PRO A 35 14.01 -15.34 3.03
CA PRO A 35 12.56 -15.48 3.10
C PRO A 35 12.05 -14.15 3.71
N ALA A 36 11.19 -13.45 2.98
CA ALA A 36 10.42 -12.38 3.58
C ALA A 36 9.76 -12.99 4.81
N ALA A 37 10.02 -12.42 5.99
CA ALA A 37 9.33 -12.84 7.19
C ALA A 37 7.84 -12.69 6.88
N ALA A 38 7.12 -13.80 6.85
CA ALA A 38 5.67 -13.74 6.75
C ALA A 38 5.20 -12.98 7.99
N LEU A 39 4.59 -11.82 7.79
CA LEU A 39 3.92 -11.11 8.86
C LEU A 39 2.82 -12.05 9.35
N ALA A 40 2.97 -12.55 10.55
CA ALA A 40 1.91 -13.31 11.20
C ALA A 40 0.94 -12.28 11.77
N PHE A 41 -0.21 -12.14 11.13
CA PHE A 41 -1.33 -11.37 11.67
C PHE A 41 -2.13 -12.28 12.61
N ASP A 42 -2.56 -11.74 13.74
CA ASP A 42 -3.31 -12.51 14.71
C ASP A 42 -4.75 -12.75 14.25
N GLU A 43 -5.32 -11.82 13.46
CA GLU A 43 -6.69 -11.91 13.00
C GLU A 43 -6.85 -11.42 11.53
N VAL A 44 -7.81 -12.05 10.83
CA VAL A 44 -8.21 -11.67 9.46
C VAL A 44 -9.71 -11.49 9.41
N PHE A 45 -10.17 -10.29 9.03
CA PHE A 45 -11.58 -9.99 8.85
C PHE A 45 -11.89 -9.78 7.36
N ASP A 46 -12.87 -10.50 6.84
CA ASP A 46 -13.28 -10.46 5.42
C ASP A 46 -14.72 -9.98 5.20
N SER A 47 -15.47 -9.76 6.26
CA SER A 47 -16.83 -9.22 6.22
C SER A 47 -17.17 -8.54 7.54
N GLY A 48 -18.18 -7.66 7.54
CA GLY A 48 -18.68 -6.97 8.72
C GLY A 48 -18.15 -5.54 8.88
N HIS A 49 -18.58 -4.89 9.96
CA HIS A 49 -18.28 -3.49 10.27
C HIS A 49 -16.94 -3.32 10.96
N VAL A 50 -16.12 -2.37 10.45
CA VAL A 50 -14.83 -2.02 11.02
C VAL A 50 -14.61 -0.52 10.94
N ASP A 51 -14.28 0.10 12.06
CA ASP A 51 -13.64 1.42 12.07
C ASP A 51 -12.12 1.19 11.95
N ALA A 52 -11.63 1.14 10.70
CA ALA A 52 -10.22 0.89 10.41
C ALA A 52 -9.29 1.94 11.05
N PHE A 53 -9.82 3.14 11.27
CA PHE A 53 -9.15 4.23 11.98
C PHE A 53 -10.04 4.69 13.12
N TYR A 54 -9.80 4.15 14.31
CA TYR A 54 -10.50 4.49 15.54
C TYR A 54 -9.61 5.37 16.40
N VAL A 55 -10.01 6.64 16.58
CA VAL A 55 -9.21 7.63 17.29
C VAL A 55 -9.87 7.98 18.61
N THR A 56 -9.13 7.79 19.71
CA THR A 56 -9.53 8.12 21.09
C THR A 56 -8.54 9.11 21.68
N ALA A 57 -8.90 9.72 22.81
CA ALA A 57 -8.00 10.62 23.53
C ALA A 57 -8.27 10.60 25.04
N PRO A 58 -8.17 9.43 25.74
CA PRO A 58 -8.57 9.31 27.15
C PRO A 58 -7.67 10.08 28.12
N ASP A 59 -6.45 10.38 27.75
CA ASP A 59 -5.43 11.10 28.52
C ASP A 59 -5.08 12.48 27.95
N GLY A 60 -5.90 12.99 27.00
CA GLY A 60 -5.65 14.24 26.32
C GLY A 60 -4.63 14.15 25.18
N GLN A 61 -4.23 12.92 24.78
CA GLN A 61 -3.40 12.63 23.63
C GLN A 61 -4.18 11.76 22.63
N LEU A 62 -3.94 11.93 21.35
CA LEU A 62 -4.57 11.12 20.31
C LEU A 62 -3.97 9.72 20.31
N HIS A 63 -4.83 8.70 20.30
CA HIS A 63 -4.48 7.30 20.15
C HIS A 63 -5.21 6.72 18.95
N LEU A 64 -4.46 6.27 17.94
CA LEU A 64 -5.00 5.61 16.77
C LEU A 64 -4.97 4.09 16.95
N SER A 65 -6.10 3.45 16.73
CA SER A 65 -6.30 2.01 16.77
C SER A 65 -7.34 1.61 15.74
N MET A 66 -7.81 0.37 15.79
CA MET A 66 -8.95 -0.13 15.05
C MET A 66 -10.06 -0.50 16.03
N LYS A 67 -11.33 -0.48 15.57
CA LYS A 67 -12.47 -1.00 16.32
C LYS A 67 -13.33 -1.85 15.38
N GLU A 68 -13.82 -2.99 15.85
CA GLU A 68 -14.64 -3.91 15.06
C GLU A 68 -15.89 -4.37 15.80
N ASP A 69 -16.92 -4.73 15.01
CA ASP A 69 -18.18 -5.30 15.50
C ASP A 69 -18.41 -6.72 14.95
N ILE A 70 -17.34 -7.49 14.77
CA ILE A 70 -17.35 -8.83 14.17
C ILE A 70 -17.28 -9.90 15.25
N THR A 71 -16.33 -9.77 16.17
CA THR A 71 -16.15 -10.73 17.27
C THR A 71 -16.93 -10.36 18.53
N GLY A 72 -17.40 -9.11 18.58
CA GLY A 72 -18.20 -8.56 19.68
C GLY A 72 -18.80 -7.23 19.27
N SER A 73 -19.11 -6.38 20.23
CA SER A 73 -19.59 -5.02 19.98
C SER A 73 -18.53 -4.01 20.40
N GLY A 74 -18.03 -3.24 19.44
CA GLY A 74 -17.05 -2.19 19.68
C GLY A 74 -15.72 -2.72 20.25
N VAL A 75 -15.19 -3.81 19.69
CA VAL A 75 -13.96 -4.43 20.20
C VAL A 75 -12.75 -3.68 19.62
N PRO A 76 -11.91 -3.06 20.49
CA PRO A 76 -10.70 -2.38 20.01
C PRO A 76 -9.60 -3.39 19.64
N ARG A 77 -8.83 -3.06 18.58
CA ARG A 77 -7.71 -3.86 18.08
C ARG A 77 -6.51 -2.96 17.77
N SER A 78 -5.32 -3.53 17.79
CA SER A 78 -4.17 -2.89 17.13
C SER A 78 -4.30 -3.07 15.63
N GLY A 79 -4.13 -2.00 14.86
CA GLY A 79 -4.13 -2.08 13.39
C GLY A 79 -2.99 -2.93 12.84
N ASP A 80 -1.89 -3.10 13.60
CA ASP A 80 -0.72 -3.91 13.21
C ASP A 80 -0.99 -5.43 13.32
N ASP A 81 -2.00 -5.83 14.10
CA ASP A 81 -2.31 -7.23 14.35
C ASP A 81 -3.41 -7.79 13.44
N VAL A 82 -4.03 -6.95 12.59
CA VAL A 82 -5.22 -7.29 11.81
C VAL A 82 -4.99 -7.10 10.31
N VAL A 83 -5.52 -8.06 9.53
CA VAL A 83 -5.68 -7.91 8.07
C VAL A 83 -7.15 -7.72 7.75
N LEU A 84 -7.47 -6.65 7.03
CA LEU A 84 -8.77 -6.49 6.37
C LEU A 84 -8.67 -7.12 4.98
N LYS A 85 -9.35 -8.26 4.81
CA LYS A 85 -9.34 -9.02 3.56
C LYS A 85 -10.49 -8.60 2.66
N VAL A 86 -10.17 -8.03 1.52
CA VAL A 86 -11.14 -7.77 0.45
C VAL A 86 -11.28 -9.05 -0.37
N VAL A 87 -12.48 -9.62 -0.39
CA VAL A 87 -12.79 -10.88 -1.09
C VAL A 87 -13.14 -10.65 -2.56
N GLU A 88 -13.12 -11.72 -3.37
CA GLU A 88 -13.46 -11.66 -4.79
C GLU A 88 -14.87 -11.10 -5.05
N ASP A 89 -15.81 -11.31 -4.15
CA ASP A 89 -17.18 -10.78 -4.24
C ASP A 89 -17.23 -9.24 -4.23
N ALA A 90 -16.13 -8.57 -3.87
CA ALA A 90 -16.01 -7.12 -3.96
C ALA A 90 -15.63 -6.63 -5.38
N TRP A 91 -15.26 -7.53 -6.32
CA TRP A 91 -14.97 -7.14 -7.69
C TRP A 91 -16.21 -6.56 -8.38
N SER A 92 -16.10 -5.35 -8.93
CA SER A 92 -17.24 -4.59 -9.43
C SER A 92 -16.87 -3.71 -10.61
N ASP A 93 -17.76 -3.61 -11.59
CA ASP A 93 -17.72 -2.66 -12.71
C ASP A 93 -18.32 -1.29 -12.35
N ALA A 94 -18.91 -1.14 -11.17
CA ALA A 94 -19.52 0.12 -10.74
C ALA A 94 -18.53 1.31 -10.76
N THR A 95 -17.24 1.04 -10.56
CA THR A 95 -16.18 2.05 -10.56
C THR A 95 -15.75 2.53 -11.96
N GLU A 96 -16.20 1.88 -13.03
CA GLU A 96 -16.02 2.38 -14.41
C GLU A 96 -16.70 3.74 -14.63
N ALA A 97 -17.80 3.99 -13.91
CA ALA A 97 -18.52 5.26 -13.97
C ALA A 97 -17.87 6.38 -13.16
N VAL A 98 -16.84 6.09 -12.36
CA VAL A 98 -16.09 7.08 -11.57
C VAL A 98 -14.97 7.66 -12.43
N PRO A 99 -14.97 8.97 -12.77
CA PRO A 99 -14.09 9.53 -13.80
C PRO A 99 -12.58 9.33 -13.53
N GLU A 100 -12.17 9.37 -12.26
CA GLU A 100 -10.75 9.17 -11.88
C GLU A 100 -10.33 7.70 -11.82
N ILE A 101 -11.29 6.75 -11.86
CA ILE A 101 -11.03 5.31 -11.81
C ILE A 101 -11.19 4.70 -13.20
N GLY A 102 -12.37 4.81 -13.83
CA GLY A 102 -12.64 4.45 -15.21
C GLY A 102 -12.45 2.96 -15.56
N GLN A 103 -12.37 2.09 -14.57
CA GLN A 103 -12.16 0.64 -14.72
C GLN A 103 -12.81 -0.14 -13.56
N PRO A 104 -13.06 -1.46 -13.74
CA PRO A 104 -13.47 -2.32 -12.64
C PRO A 104 -12.41 -2.39 -11.54
N THR A 105 -12.85 -2.51 -10.29
CA THR A 105 -11.96 -2.61 -9.12
C THR A 105 -12.54 -3.55 -8.07
N TYR A 106 -11.76 -3.89 -7.05
CA TYR A 106 -12.29 -4.39 -5.79
C TYR A 106 -12.90 -3.21 -5.04
N PHE A 107 -14.22 -3.18 -4.99
CA PHE A 107 -14.98 -2.03 -4.52
C PHE A 107 -15.71 -2.32 -3.20
N LEU A 108 -15.42 -1.52 -2.19
CA LEU A 108 -16.08 -1.53 -0.89
C LEU A 108 -16.98 -0.28 -0.81
N PRO A 109 -18.29 -0.43 -0.97
CA PRO A 109 -19.19 0.71 -1.05
C PRO A 109 -19.37 1.41 0.31
N GLN A 110 -19.67 2.70 0.26
CA GLN A 110 -19.99 3.54 1.42
C GLN A 110 -21.17 2.98 2.23
N SER A 111 -22.13 2.34 1.59
CA SER A 111 -23.23 1.63 2.24
C SER A 111 -22.85 0.19 2.52
N GLN A 112 -23.21 -0.29 3.72
CA GLN A 112 -22.86 -1.63 4.16
C GLN A 112 -23.41 -2.74 3.23
N ASP A 113 -22.52 -3.63 2.80
CA ASP A 113 -22.83 -4.95 2.26
C ASP A 113 -22.35 -6.01 3.25
N GLN A 114 -23.24 -6.86 3.73
CA GLN A 114 -22.95 -7.88 4.77
C GLN A 114 -21.98 -8.98 4.30
N ARG A 115 -21.75 -9.10 2.98
CA ARG A 115 -20.89 -10.13 2.38
C ARG A 115 -19.42 -9.76 2.36
N ILE A 116 -19.09 -8.49 2.53
CA ILE A 116 -17.75 -7.95 2.41
C ILE A 116 -17.40 -7.10 3.63
N ILE A 117 -16.12 -6.84 3.81
CA ILE A 117 -15.66 -5.92 4.85
C ILE A 117 -16.17 -4.50 4.58
N TRP A 118 -16.57 -3.79 5.63
CA TRP A 118 -17.10 -2.44 5.55
C TRP A 118 -16.25 -1.48 6.39
N PRO A 119 -15.14 -0.96 5.84
CA PRO A 119 -14.21 -0.11 6.56
C PRO A 119 -14.67 1.35 6.62
N GLY A 120 -14.41 1.97 7.75
CA GLY A 120 -14.64 3.39 7.99
C GLY A 120 -13.65 3.94 9.00
N TRP A 121 -14.02 5.08 9.61
CA TRP A 121 -13.32 5.63 10.75
C TRP A 121 -14.29 6.19 11.77
N ASP A 122 -13.87 6.17 13.04
CA ASP A 122 -14.57 6.81 14.14
C ASP A 122 -13.58 7.66 14.95
N THR A 123 -13.71 8.96 14.81
CA THR A 123 -12.93 9.97 15.55
C THR A 123 -13.72 10.62 16.67
N GLN A 124 -15.00 10.25 16.87
CA GLN A 124 -15.88 10.88 17.87
C GLN A 124 -15.31 10.84 19.29
N PRO A 125 -14.66 9.75 19.75
CA PRO A 125 -14.13 9.71 21.12
C PRO A 125 -12.94 10.63 21.37
N ALA A 126 -12.32 11.20 20.34
CA ALA A 126 -11.29 12.23 20.53
C ALA A 126 -11.82 13.50 21.22
N ARG A 127 -13.15 13.75 21.16
CA ARG A 127 -13.79 14.85 21.87
C ARG A 127 -13.60 14.78 23.39
N ASP A 128 -13.49 13.58 23.94
CA ASP A 128 -13.29 13.38 25.39
C ASP A 128 -11.93 13.93 25.84
N GLY A 129 -10.94 13.99 24.94
CA GLY A 129 -9.66 14.66 25.14
C GLY A 129 -9.62 16.15 24.79
N GLY A 130 -10.77 16.70 24.35
CA GLY A 130 -10.89 18.13 24.00
C GLY A 130 -10.54 18.45 22.54
N PHE A 131 -10.49 17.46 21.66
CA PHE A 131 -10.19 17.67 20.24
C PHE A 131 -11.45 18.02 19.45
N ASP A 132 -11.42 19.13 18.72
CA ASP A 132 -12.52 19.61 17.88
C ASP A 132 -12.41 19.12 16.42
N ASN A 133 -11.21 18.71 16.00
CA ASN A 133 -10.93 18.11 14.70
C ASN A 133 -9.96 16.95 14.86
N VAL A 134 -10.00 16.01 13.93
CA VAL A 134 -8.99 14.93 13.80
C VAL A 134 -8.76 14.66 12.32
N ASP A 135 -7.56 14.89 11.85
CA ASP A 135 -7.14 14.60 10.48
C ASP A 135 -6.39 13.27 10.44
N LEU A 136 -6.62 12.50 9.39
CA LEU A 136 -5.94 11.22 9.14
C LEU A 136 -4.91 11.40 8.03
N GLU A 137 -3.62 11.41 8.38
CA GLU A 137 -2.51 11.44 7.41
C GLU A 137 -2.14 10.02 7.00
N PHE A 138 -2.16 9.75 5.72
CA PHE A 138 -1.64 8.51 5.13
C PHE A 138 -0.17 8.69 4.78
N ALA A 139 0.69 8.62 5.80
CA ALA A 139 2.12 8.90 5.66
C ALA A 139 2.81 7.99 4.63
N GLU A 140 2.36 6.73 4.52
CA GLU A 140 2.81 5.80 3.50
C GLU A 140 1.62 4.95 3.03
N VAL A 141 1.49 4.81 1.71
CA VAL A 141 0.57 3.90 1.04
C VAL A 141 1.37 3.09 0.04
N SER A 142 1.36 1.77 0.16
CA SER A 142 2.06 0.87 -0.74
C SER A 142 1.21 -0.33 -1.11
N GLY A 143 1.38 -0.83 -2.33
CA GLY A 143 0.61 -1.95 -2.85
C GLY A 143 0.88 -2.18 -4.34
N PRO A 144 0.26 -3.20 -4.94
CA PRO A 144 0.46 -3.53 -6.35
C PRO A 144 -0.22 -2.55 -7.32
N GLY A 145 -1.26 -1.84 -6.87
CA GLY A 145 -2.04 -0.92 -7.68
C GLY A 145 -2.48 0.32 -6.92
N SER A 146 -3.39 1.10 -7.51
CA SER A 146 -3.94 2.32 -6.91
C SER A 146 -5.03 2.00 -5.88
N VAL A 147 -5.12 2.85 -4.86
CA VAL A 147 -6.20 2.88 -3.88
C VAL A 147 -6.97 4.17 -4.07
N TYR A 148 -8.28 4.10 -4.09
CA TYR A 148 -9.15 5.27 -4.22
C TYR A 148 -10.10 5.35 -3.01
N VAL A 149 -10.32 6.60 -2.54
CA VAL A 149 -11.28 6.91 -1.48
C VAL A 149 -12.14 8.09 -1.90
N PHE A 150 -13.46 7.91 -1.81
CA PHE A 150 -14.40 8.94 -2.25
C PHE A 150 -15.78 8.77 -1.62
N GLU A 151 -16.57 9.81 -1.62
CA GLU A 151 -17.97 9.79 -1.18
C GLU A 151 -18.93 9.90 -2.35
N THR A 152 -20.09 9.26 -2.19
CA THR A 152 -21.26 9.47 -3.03
C THR A 152 -22.27 10.30 -2.26
N SER A 153 -22.59 11.50 -2.73
CA SER A 153 -23.60 12.37 -2.13
C SER A 153 -25.01 11.81 -2.34
N GLY A 154 -25.97 12.24 -1.51
CA GLY A 154 -27.37 11.84 -1.62
C GLY A 154 -28.04 12.15 -2.98
N PHE A 155 -27.43 13.00 -3.81
CA PHE A 155 -27.88 13.31 -5.18
C PHE A 155 -27.04 12.64 -6.26
N GLY A 156 -26.19 11.65 -5.89
CA GLY A 156 -25.37 10.88 -6.82
C GLY A 156 -24.07 11.58 -7.28
N GLY A 157 -23.73 12.74 -6.70
CA GLY A 157 -22.43 13.36 -6.94
C GLY A 157 -21.31 12.58 -6.28
N ILE A 158 -20.18 12.42 -6.98
CA ILE A 158 -18.96 11.77 -6.48
C ILE A 158 -17.96 12.86 -6.12
N GLN A 159 -17.32 12.74 -4.94
CA GLN A 159 -16.34 13.71 -4.47
C GLN A 159 -15.19 13.02 -3.72
N ALA A 160 -13.98 13.53 -3.89
CA ALA A 160 -12.83 13.13 -3.09
C ALA A 160 -13.03 13.47 -1.61
N VAL A 161 -12.40 12.70 -0.74
CA VAL A 161 -12.38 12.95 0.71
C VAL A 161 -11.01 13.41 1.20
N THR A 162 -9.99 13.35 0.34
CA THR A 162 -8.65 13.86 0.60
C THR A 162 -8.62 15.39 0.51
N ASP A 163 -7.71 16.02 1.21
CA ASP A 163 -7.54 17.49 1.22
C ASP A 163 -6.98 18.02 -0.11
N SER A 164 -6.25 17.22 -0.86
CA SER A 164 -5.78 17.54 -2.21
C SER A 164 -6.91 17.61 -3.25
N GLY A 165 -8.06 16.98 -2.95
CA GLY A 165 -9.16 16.81 -3.88
C GLY A 165 -8.98 15.66 -4.88
N SER A 166 -7.92 14.85 -4.76
CA SER A 166 -7.75 13.59 -5.49
C SER A 166 -8.58 12.49 -4.87
N MET A 167 -9.15 11.60 -5.68
CA MET A 167 -9.74 10.36 -5.18
C MET A 167 -8.67 9.29 -4.96
N GLU A 168 -7.52 9.36 -5.65
CA GLU A 168 -6.42 8.43 -5.43
C GLU A 168 -5.71 8.75 -4.11
N LEU A 169 -5.67 7.75 -3.24
CA LEU A 169 -5.01 7.81 -1.94
C LEU A 169 -3.55 7.42 -2.09
N THR A 170 -2.67 8.41 -2.07
CA THR A 170 -1.22 8.22 -2.16
C THR A 170 -0.52 8.60 -0.86
N SER A 171 0.77 8.27 -0.75
CA SER A 171 1.57 8.66 0.43
C SER A 171 1.62 10.19 0.60
N GLY A 172 1.33 10.65 1.80
CA GLY A 172 1.26 12.06 2.16
C GLY A 172 -0.14 12.68 2.05
N GLU A 173 -1.14 11.95 1.54
CA GLU A 173 -2.52 12.43 1.52
C GLU A 173 -3.11 12.52 2.93
N VAL A 174 -4.01 13.48 3.11
CA VAL A 174 -4.71 13.71 4.38
C VAL A 174 -6.21 13.69 4.15
N ILE A 175 -6.93 13.00 5.01
CA ILE A 175 -8.38 13.11 5.11
C ILE A 175 -8.70 14.06 6.26
N ASN A 176 -9.16 15.25 5.92
CA ASN A 176 -9.55 16.25 6.91
C ASN A 176 -10.89 15.88 7.55
N GLN A 177 -10.91 15.80 8.88
CA GLN A 177 -12.13 15.59 9.65
C GLN A 177 -12.35 16.79 10.59
N PRO A 178 -12.94 17.90 10.09
CA PRO A 178 -13.05 19.18 10.81
C PRO A 178 -13.93 19.11 12.05
N ASN A 179 -14.74 18.07 12.16
CA ASN A 179 -15.50 17.74 13.38
C ASN A 179 -15.41 16.24 13.57
N PRO A 180 -14.99 15.75 14.75
CA PRO A 180 -14.91 14.30 14.98
C PRO A 180 -16.22 13.60 14.63
N ALA A 181 -16.14 12.54 13.84
CA ALA A 181 -17.30 11.85 13.29
C ALA A 181 -17.04 10.36 13.12
N HIS A 182 -18.12 9.60 12.98
CA HIS A 182 -18.11 8.24 12.51
C HIS A 182 -18.54 8.25 11.03
N ARG A 183 -17.66 7.78 10.12
CA ARG A 183 -17.90 7.85 8.68
C ARG A 183 -17.45 6.58 7.97
N HIS A 184 -18.24 6.20 6.97
CA HIS A 184 -17.88 5.21 5.97
C HIS A 184 -17.88 5.88 4.60
N VAL A 185 -16.91 5.52 3.78
CA VAL A 185 -16.73 6.03 2.43
C VAL A 185 -16.53 4.88 1.45
N ASN A 186 -16.55 5.17 0.16
CA ASN A 186 -16.19 4.19 -0.86
C ASN A 186 -14.67 4.00 -0.87
N TRP A 187 -14.24 2.73 -0.90
CA TRP A 187 -12.86 2.32 -1.13
C TRP A 187 -12.78 1.50 -2.40
N ALA A 188 -11.77 1.72 -3.22
CA ALA A 188 -11.55 0.90 -4.41
C ALA A 188 -10.05 0.59 -4.56
N PHE A 189 -9.76 -0.68 -4.92
CA PHE A 189 -8.40 -1.19 -5.12
C PHE A 189 -8.30 -1.72 -6.55
N SER A 190 -7.37 -1.18 -7.34
CA SER A 190 -7.29 -1.50 -8.78
C SER A 190 -6.72 -2.87 -9.08
N GLU A 191 -5.91 -3.42 -8.19
CA GLU A 191 -5.20 -4.69 -8.36
C GLU A 191 -5.39 -5.60 -7.15
N ALA A 192 -5.33 -6.92 -7.37
CA ALA A 192 -5.27 -7.88 -6.28
C ALA A 192 -3.87 -7.89 -5.65
N GLY A 193 -3.79 -8.02 -4.33
CA GLY A 193 -2.54 -8.13 -3.59
C GLY A 193 -2.60 -7.52 -2.20
N THR A 194 -1.44 -7.35 -1.59
CA THR A 194 -1.34 -6.77 -0.26
C THR A 194 -1.06 -5.27 -0.36
N TYR A 195 -1.88 -4.49 0.31
CA TYR A 195 -1.70 -3.06 0.51
C TYR A 195 -1.33 -2.79 1.96
N THR A 196 -0.39 -1.89 2.17
CA THR A 196 0.03 -1.44 3.50
C THR A 196 -0.10 0.07 3.58
N MET A 197 -0.68 0.55 4.68
CA MET A 197 -0.88 1.98 4.93
C MET A 197 -0.34 2.32 6.31
N THR A 198 0.59 3.28 6.37
CA THR A 198 1.02 3.88 7.64
C THR A 198 0.19 5.14 7.85
N VAL A 199 -0.65 5.14 8.89
CA VAL A 199 -1.58 6.24 9.14
C VAL A 199 -1.27 6.89 10.49
N ARG A 200 -1.43 8.21 10.56
CA ARG A 200 -1.31 9.01 11.77
C ARG A 200 -2.55 9.86 11.96
N ALA A 201 -2.98 10.02 13.19
CA ALA A 201 -4.01 10.98 13.55
C ALA A 201 -3.37 12.29 14.02
N HIS A 202 -3.91 13.43 13.56
CA HIS A 202 -3.44 14.78 13.92
C HIS A 202 -4.60 15.64 14.36
N SER A 203 -4.32 16.60 15.22
CA SER A 203 -5.25 17.68 15.54
C SER A 203 -4.48 18.95 15.83
N ASN A 204 -4.77 20.04 15.09
CA ASN A 204 -4.20 21.37 15.31
C ASN A 204 -2.67 21.38 15.58
N GLY A 205 -1.93 20.49 14.94
CA GLY A 205 -0.47 20.36 15.06
C GLY A 205 0.00 19.34 16.11
N GLU A 206 -0.89 18.63 16.78
CA GLU A 206 -0.57 17.44 17.59
C GLU A 206 -0.71 16.15 16.74
N SER A 207 0.16 15.17 16.99
CA SER A 207 0.15 13.88 16.27
C SER A 207 0.21 12.70 17.22
N SER A 208 -0.44 11.61 16.86
CA SER A 208 -0.45 10.32 17.57
C SER A 208 0.69 9.40 17.12
#